data_a8809f573d7b92905806b1ed23448efb
#
_entry.id   a8809f573d7b92905806b1ed23448efb
#
_cell.length_a   1.000
_cell.length_b   1.000
_cell.length_c   1.000
_cell.angle_alpha   90.00
_cell.angle_beta   90.00
_cell.angle_gamma   90.00
#
_symmetry.space_group_name_H-M   'P 1'
#
loop_
_entity.id
_entity.type
_entity.pdbx_description
1 polymer ?
#
loop_
_entity_poly.entity_id
_entity_poly.type
_entity_poly.pdbx_seq_one_letter_code
_entity_poly.pdbx_strand_id
1 'polypeptide(L)'
;DMVEKIRKNSSIPMVFMTYANVVFSYGTERFIRKAAEIGMDGLILPDVPFEEKEEFDVVCKQYGLELISLIAPTSHDRITRIAKEANGFVYCVSSLGVTGTRTQITTDIGAMVKLVKAAKDIPCAVGFGISTPEQAKKMAAQSDGAIVGSAIVKICATHGENCVPYVKDYVKSMKDAVREA
;
A
#
# COMPACT_ATOMS: atom_id res chain seq x y z
N ASP A 1 2.89 -14.99 14.49
CA ASP A 1 1.64 -15.57 15.05
C ASP A 1 0.39 -15.15 14.30
N MET A 2 0.13 -13.84 14.09
CA MET A 2 -1.11 -13.39 13.41
C MET A 2 -1.12 -13.78 11.93
N VAL A 3 -0.08 -13.46 11.18
CA VAL A 3 0.06 -13.80 9.75
C VAL A 3 -0.01 -15.30 9.53
N GLU A 4 0.72 -16.09 10.32
CA GLU A 4 0.70 -17.56 10.25
C GLU A 4 -0.71 -18.13 10.47
N LYS A 5 -1.49 -17.53 11.37
CA LYS A 5 -2.90 -17.93 11.57
C LYS A 5 -3.77 -17.58 10.35
N ILE A 6 -3.57 -16.41 9.74
CA ILE A 6 -4.29 -15.99 8.54
C ILE A 6 -3.95 -16.92 7.37
N ARG A 7 -2.66 -17.24 7.17
CA ARG A 7 -2.20 -18.10 6.07
C ARG A 7 -2.76 -19.52 6.10
N LYS A 8 -3.15 -20.03 7.27
CA LYS A 8 -3.84 -21.33 7.35
C LYS A 8 -5.17 -21.37 6.62
N ASN A 9 -5.82 -20.20 6.44
CA ASN A 9 -7.18 -20.10 5.92
C ASN A 9 -7.31 -19.17 4.69
N SER A 10 -6.21 -18.53 4.26
CA SER A 10 -6.27 -17.52 3.20
C SER A 10 -4.97 -17.43 2.41
N SER A 11 -5.11 -17.39 1.08
CA SER A 11 -4.01 -17.12 0.13
C SER A 11 -4.02 -15.67 -0.38
N ILE A 12 -4.79 -14.77 0.26
CA ILE A 12 -4.83 -13.35 -0.15
C ILE A 12 -3.42 -12.75 -0.07
N PRO A 13 -2.96 -11.97 -1.07
CA PRO A 13 -1.69 -11.27 -0.97
C PRO A 13 -1.62 -10.37 0.27
N MET A 14 -0.52 -10.45 1.01
CA MET A 14 -0.29 -9.66 2.22
C MET A 14 1.07 -9.00 2.17
N VAL A 15 1.11 -7.70 2.44
CA VAL A 15 2.35 -6.93 2.54
C VAL A 15 2.44 -6.25 3.90
N PHE A 16 3.64 -6.19 4.47
CA PHE A 16 3.88 -5.34 5.64
C PHE A 16 4.08 -3.91 5.21
N MET A 17 3.53 -2.96 5.98
CA MET A 17 3.86 -1.55 5.87
C MET A 17 4.42 -1.08 7.21
N THR A 18 5.67 -0.64 7.22
CA THR A 18 6.37 -0.19 8.42
C THR A 18 7.48 0.80 8.06
N TYR A 19 8.08 1.45 9.05
CA TYR A 19 9.23 2.32 8.84
C TYR A 19 10.55 1.54 8.84
N ALA A 20 11.56 2.06 8.13
CA ALA A 20 12.87 1.44 7.99
C ALA A 20 13.55 1.19 9.35
N ASN A 21 13.40 2.10 10.31
CA ASN A 21 13.98 1.96 11.65
C ASN A 21 13.49 0.70 12.38
N VAL A 22 12.26 0.27 12.15
CA VAL A 22 11.71 -0.98 12.72
C VAL A 22 12.41 -2.19 12.13
N VAL A 23 12.61 -2.17 10.80
CA VAL A 23 13.31 -3.23 10.07
C VAL A 23 14.77 -3.30 10.51
N PHE A 24 15.46 -2.17 10.59
CA PHE A 24 16.84 -2.09 11.08
C PHE A 24 16.99 -2.58 12.52
N SER A 25 16.09 -2.17 13.42
CA SER A 25 16.14 -2.58 14.84
C SER A 25 15.94 -4.09 15.02
N TYR A 26 15.17 -4.72 14.15
CA TYR A 26 15.01 -6.19 14.14
C TYR A 26 16.19 -6.91 13.48
N GLY A 27 16.92 -6.21 12.62
CA GLY A 27 17.92 -6.73 11.68
C GLY A 27 17.29 -7.00 10.31
N THR A 28 17.73 -6.23 9.28
CA THR A 28 17.11 -6.20 7.94
C THR A 28 16.92 -7.61 7.34
N GLU A 29 17.99 -8.39 7.25
CA GLU A 29 17.91 -9.74 6.71
C GLU A 29 17.01 -10.66 7.55
N ARG A 30 17.15 -10.60 8.87
CA ARG A 30 16.35 -11.39 9.80
C ARG A 30 14.86 -11.07 9.70
N PHE A 31 14.50 -9.78 9.54
CA PHE A 31 13.12 -9.34 9.38
C PHE A 31 12.52 -9.86 8.06
N ILE A 32 13.23 -9.64 6.94
CA ILE A 32 12.75 -9.98 5.60
C ILE A 32 12.65 -11.50 5.45
N ARG A 33 13.66 -12.25 5.89
CA ARG A 33 13.60 -13.72 5.93
C ARG A 33 12.40 -14.22 6.74
N LYS A 34 12.20 -13.68 7.96
CA LYS A 34 11.06 -14.08 8.79
C LYS A 34 9.72 -13.72 8.15
N ALA A 35 9.62 -12.58 7.49
CA ALA A 35 8.42 -12.19 6.73
C ALA A 35 8.12 -13.21 5.61
N ALA A 36 9.13 -13.62 4.83
CA ALA A 36 8.98 -14.66 3.81
C ALA A 36 8.55 -16.01 4.39
N GLU A 37 9.22 -16.47 5.46
CA GLU A 37 8.91 -17.73 6.14
C GLU A 37 7.45 -17.84 6.61
N ILE A 38 6.87 -16.73 7.08
CA ILE A 38 5.47 -16.71 7.54
C ILE A 38 4.46 -16.45 6.42
N GLY A 39 4.94 -16.29 5.17
CA GLY A 39 4.11 -16.17 3.98
C GLY A 39 3.68 -14.74 3.62
N MET A 40 4.47 -13.72 3.96
CA MET A 40 4.27 -12.38 3.40
C MET A 40 4.71 -12.35 1.95
N ASP A 41 4.05 -11.51 1.15
CA ASP A 41 4.33 -11.33 -0.28
C ASP A 41 5.19 -10.10 -0.55
N GLY A 42 5.25 -9.14 0.38
CA GLY A 42 6.03 -7.92 0.17
C GLY A 42 6.13 -7.00 1.38
N LEU A 43 6.81 -5.89 1.14
CA LEU A 43 7.13 -4.86 2.13
C LEU A 43 6.93 -3.47 1.54
N ILE A 44 6.36 -2.56 2.32
CA ILE A 44 6.22 -1.13 2.02
C ILE A 44 7.00 -0.35 3.08
N LEU A 45 7.96 0.47 2.65
CA LEU A 45 8.77 1.35 3.51
C LEU A 45 8.56 2.80 3.07
N PRO A 46 7.60 3.54 3.67
CA PRO A 46 7.21 4.86 3.19
C PRO A 46 8.26 5.96 3.45
N ASP A 47 9.21 5.70 4.32
CA ASP A 47 10.31 6.60 4.70
C ASP A 47 11.63 6.32 3.98
N VAL A 48 11.68 5.30 3.11
CA VAL A 48 12.85 5.00 2.29
C VAL A 48 12.71 5.66 0.92
N PRO A 49 13.59 6.62 0.58
CA PRO A 49 13.59 7.22 -0.75
C PRO A 49 14.00 6.19 -1.82
N PHE A 50 13.53 6.41 -3.04
CA PHE A 50 13.80 5.49 -4.16
C PHE A 50 15.30 5.24 -4.38
N GLU A 51 16.12 6.23 -4.14
CA GLU A 51 17.57 6.18 -4.32
C GLU A 51 18.27 5.27 -3.28
N GLU A 52 17.62 5.02 -2.14
CA GLU A 52 18.17 4.21 -1.04
C GLU A 52 17.48 2.83 -0.94
N LYS A 53 16.53 2.54 -1.84
CA LYS A 53 15.74 1.29 -1.80
C LYS A 53 16.60 0.04 -1.90
N GLU A 54 17.76 0.13 -2.57
CA GLU A 54 18.62 -1.03 -2.88
C GLU A 54 19.06 -1.77 -1.61
N GLU A 55 19.22 -1.06 -0.51
CA GLU A 55 19.56 -1.63 0.79
C GLU A 55 18.54 -2.68 1.29
N PHE A 56 17.28 -2.54 0.91
CA PHE A 56 16.20 -3.47 1.25
C PHE A 56 15.83 -4.37 0.07
N ASP A 57 15.84 -3.84 -1.15
CA ASP A 57 15.34 -4.50 -2.36
C ASP A 57 16.17 -5.77 -2.70
N VAL A 58 17.50 -5.69 -2.52
CA VAL A 58 18.39 -6.85 -2.72
C VAL A 58 18.01 -7.98 -1.77
N VAL A 59 17.78 -7.68 -0.49
CA VAL A 59 17.41 -8.68 0.51
C VAL A 59 15.99 -9.19 0.28
N CYS A 60 15.04 -8.32 -0.08
CA CYS A 60 13.68 -8.73 -0.45
C CYS A 60 13.70 -9.73 -1.60
N LYS A 61 14.40 -9.44 -2.67
CA LYS A 61 14.56 -10.35 -3.83
C LYS A 61 15.18 -11.69 -3.47
N GLN A 62 16.18 -11.70 -2.58
CA GLN A 62 16.81 -12.94 -2.11
C GLN A 62 15.80 -13.89 -1.45
N TYR A 63 14.81 -13.35 -0.74
CA TYR A 63 13.81 -14.15 -0.04
C TYR A 63 12.44 -14.18 -0.74
N GLY A 64 12.34 -13.67 -1.97
CA GLY A 64 11.12 -13.70 -2.78
C GLY A 64 10.02 -12.75 -2.33
N LEU A 65 10.37 -11.67 -1.63
CA LEU A 65 9.44 -10.60 -1.30
C LEU A 65 9.53 -9.44 -2.30
N GLU A 66 8.40 -8.79 -2.58
CA GLU A 66 8.37 -7.57 -3.36
C GLU A 66 8.54 -6.33 -2.47
N LEU A 67 9.50 -5.47 -2.79
CA LEU A 67 9.57 -4.13 -2.21
C LEU A 67 8.68 -3.20 -3.02
N ILE A 68 7.53 -2.83 -2.47
CA ILE A 68 6.52 -2.05 -3.16
C ILE A 68 6.95 -0.59 -3.26
N SER A 69 6.98 -0.07 -4.49
CA SER A 69 7.37 1.32 -4.75
C SER A 69 6.24 2.30 -4.45
N LEU A 70 6.57 3.41 -3.78
CA LEU A 70 5.66 4.53 -3.59
C LEU A 70 5.96 5.64 -4.59
N ILE A 71 4.91 6.19 -5.19
CA ILE A 71 4.99 7.36 -6.07
C ILE A 71 4.10 8.47 -5.49
N ALA A 72 4.73 9.60 -5.17
CA ALA A 72 4.05 10.82 -4.74
C ALA A 72 3.98 11.81 -5.91
N PRO A 73 3.12 12.85 -5.84
CA PRO A 73 3.11 13.93 -6.82
C PRO A 73 4.48 14.63 -6.90
N THR A 74 5.18 14.43 -8.01
CA THR A 74 6.53 14.93 -8.25
C THR A 74 6.77 15.07 -9.76
N SER A 75 8.02 15.24 -10.22
CA SER A 75 8.35 15.37 -11.64
C SER A 75 8.00 14.11 -12.45
N HIS A 76 7.65 14.30 -13.72
CA HIS A 76 7.33 13.21 -14.65
C HIS A 76 8.50 12.21 -14.78
N ASP A 77 9.73 12.72 -14.85
CA ASP A 77 10.94 11.88 -15.00
C ASP A 77 11.12 10.98 -13.77
N ARG A 78 10.88 11.52 -12.56
CA ARG A 78 10.98 10.74 -11.33
C ARG A 78 9.91 9.65 -11.28
N ILE A 79 8.66 9.98 -11.61
CA ILE A 79 7.55 9.01 -11.67
C ILE A 79 7.90 7.89 -12.65
N THR A 80 8.35 8.24 -13.86
CA THR A 80 8.71 7.29 -14.91
C THR A 80 9.86 6.37 -14.48
N ARG A 81 10.89 6.91 -13.84
CA ARG A 81 12.04 6.13 -13.34
C ARG A 81 11.61 5.13 -12.28
N ILE A 82 10.84 5.56 -11.28
CA ILE A 82 10.34 4.67 -10.22
C ILE A 82 9.45 3.58 -10.81
N ALA A 83 8.54 3.94 -11.71
CA ALA A 83 7.61 2.99 -12.32
C ALA A 83 8.31 1.87 -13.11
N LYS A 84 9.35 2.20 -13.87
CA LYS A 84 10.12 1.22 -14.65
C LYS A 84 10.73 0.11 -13.80
N GLU A 85 11.16 0.45 -12.58
CA GLU A 85 11.80 -0.49 -11.67
C GLU A 85 10.83 -1.13 -10.65
N ALA A 86 9.58 -0.65 -10.57
CA ALA A 86 8.60 -1.14 -9.63
C ALA A 86 8.18 -2.60 -9.93
N ASN A 87 7.87 -3.36 -8.89
CA ASN A 87 7.33 -4.71 -8.97
C ASN A 87 6.08 -4.85 -8.10
N GLY A 88 5.31 -5.94 -8.31
CA GLY A 88 4.04 -6.16 -7.62
C GLY A 88 2.99 -5.13 -8.02
N PHE A 89 2.95 -4.01 -7.34
CA PHE A 89 2.10 -2.86 -7.69
C PHE A 89 2.77 -1.53 -7.30
N VAL A 90 2.24 -0.41 -7.78
CA VAL A 90 2.69 0.92 -7.38
C VAL A 90 1.69 1.53 -6.40
N TYR A 91 2.18 1.95 -5.24
CA TYR A 91 1.41 2.72 -4.28
C TYR A 91 1.44 4.21 -4.67
N CYS A 92 0.36 4.70 -5.28
CA CYS A 92 0.21 6.09 -5.64
C CYS A 92 -0.29 6.90 -4.44
N VAL A 93 0.54 7.79 -3.93
CA VAL A 93 0.23 8.67 -2.79
C VAL A 93 -0.57 9.87 -3.30
N SER A 94 -1.79 10.05 -2.83
CA SER A 94 -2.69 11.12 -3.31
C SER A 94 -2.32 12.53 -2.83
N SER A 95 -1.39 12.67 -1.90
CA SER A 95 -0.91 13.97 -1.44
C SER A 95 0.44 13.89 -0.74
N LEU A 96 1.20 14.97 -0.77
CA LEU A 96 2.37 15.16 0.08
C LEU A 96 1.89 15.52 1.50
N GLY A 97 2.12 14.64 2.47
CA GLY A 97 1.76 14.91 3.86
C GLY A 97 1.61 13.66 4.72
N VAL A 98 1.28 13.88 5.99
CA VAL A 98 1.16 12.83 7.00
C VAL A 98 -0.12 12.00 6.85
N THR A 99 -0.11 10.81 7.40
CA THR A 99 -1.23 9.87 7.48
C THR A 99 -2.46 10.50 8.14
N GLY A 100 -3.65 10.21 7.65
CA GLY A 100 -4.92 10.70 8.22
C GLY A 100 -6.07 10.65 7.22
N THR A 101 -7.30 10.89 7.71
CA THR A 101 -8.48 11.03 6.85
C THR A 101 -8.57 12.46 6.33
N ARG A 102 -8.95 12.63 5.05
CA ARG A 102 -9.08 13.96 4.41
C ARG A 102 -10.41 14.10 3.72
N THR A 103 -10.89 15.34 3.65
CA THR A 103 -12.16 15.69 2.99
C THR A 103 -11.98 15.97 1.50
N GLN A 104 -10.79 16.42 1.08
CA GLN A 104 -10.50 16.73 -0.32
C GLN A 104 -9.12 16.18 -0.73
N ILE A 105 -9.05 15.63 -1.93
CA ILE A 105 -7.84 15.18 -2.62
C ILE A 105 -7.67 16.11 -3.84
N THR A 106 -6.64 16.94 -3.83
CA THR A 106 -6.40 17.99 -4.85
C THR A 106 -5.42 17.54 -5.94
N THR A 107 -4.71 16.42 -5.75
CA THR A 107 -3.75 15.87 -6.71
C THR A 107 -4.48 15.29 -7.92
N ASP A 108 -3.97 15.54 -9.12
CA ASP A 108 -4.42 14.87 -10.34
C ASP A 108 -3.88 13.43 -10.37
N ILE A 109 -4.64 12.54 -9.75
CA ILE A 109 -4.32 11.11 -9.66
C ILE A 109 -4.34 10.46 -11.04
N GLY A 110 -5.30 10.84 -11.89
CA GLY A 110 -5.41 10.28 -13.24
C GLY A 110 -4.18 10.55 -14.10
N ALA A 111 -3.62 11.76 -14.03
CA ALA A 111 -2.37 12.08 -14.74
C ALA A 111 -1.19 11.26 -14.20
N MET A 112 -1.08 11.12 -12.88
CA MET A 112 -0.01 10.34 -12.25
C MET A 112 -0.09 8.85 -12.62
N VAL A 113 -1.28 8.23 -12.56
CA VAL A 113 -1.49 6.84 -12.96
C VAL A 113 -1.18 6.63 -14.44
N LYS A 114 -1.60 7.55 -15.33
CA LYS A 114 -1.26 7.49 -16.77
C LYS A 114 0.25 7.50 -17.00
N LEU A 115 1.01 8.31 -16.28
CA LEU A 115 2.49 8.33 -16.38
C LEU A 115 3.09 6.99 -15.94
N VAL A 116 2.61 6.40 -14.86
CA VAL A 116 3.06 5.08 -14.40
C VAL A 116 2.77 4.02 -15.46
N LYS A 117 1.51 3.95 -15.93
CA LYS A 117 1.07 2.97 -16.94
C LYS A 117 1.78 3.13 -18.28
N ALA A 118 2.15 4.35 -18.67
CA ALA A 118 2.96 4.61 -19.87
C ALA A 118 4.40 4.09 -19.73
N ALA A 119 4.94 4.06 -18.51
CA ALA A 119 6.30 3.59 -18.25
C ALA A 119 6.36 2.06 -18.06
N LYS A 120 5.35 1.46 -17.43
CA LYS A 120 5.25 0.03 -17.15
C LYS A 120 3.79 -0.37 -16.97
N ASP A 121 3.38 -1.48 -17.58
CA ASP A 121 2.08 -2.09 -17.31
C ASP A 121 2.12 -2.81 -15.95
N ILE A 122 1.78 -2.06 -14.90
CA ILE A 122 1.80 -2.49 -13.50
C ILE A 122 0.56 -1.95 -12.77
N PRO A 123 -0.08 -2.72 -11.88
CA PRO A 123 -1.20 -2.22 -11.10
C PRO A 123 -0.84 -0.98 -10.26
N CYS A 124 -1.75 -0.01 -10.22
CA CYS A 124 -1.63 1.19 -9.41
C CYS A 124 -2.74 1.24 -8.37
N ALA A 125 -2.38 1.31 -7.09
CA ALA A 125 -3.33 1.49 -6.01
C ALA A 125 -3.14 2.87 -5.36
N VAL A 126 -4.23 3.62 -5.20
CA VAL A 126 -4.18 4.99 -4.65
C VAL A 126 -4.48 4.97 -3.17
N GLY A 127 -3.64 5.62 -2.39
CA GLY A 127 -3.79 5.73 -0.94
C GLY A 127 -3.61 7.16 -0.42
N PHE A 128 -3.76 7.30 0.88
CA PHE A 128 -3.79 8.52 1.68
C PHE A 128 -5.12 9.29 1.66
N GLY A 129 -5.76 9.29 2.82
CA GLY A 129 -6.94 10.09 3.11
C GLY A 129 -8.27 9.52 2.65
N ILE A 130 -8.29 8.36 1.98
CA ILE A 130 -9.53 7.70 1.56
C ILE A 130 -10.24 7.12 2.79
N SER A 131 -11.50 7.49 2.98
CA SER A 131 -12.29 7.10 4.15
C SER A 131 -13.76 6.82 3.86
N THR A 132 -14.28 7.19 2.68
CA THR A 132 -15.67 6.94 2.28
C THR A 132 -15.77 6.10 1.01
N PRO A 133 -16.90 5.38 0.81
CA PRO A 133 -17.15 4.63 -0.42
C PRO A 133 -17.07 5.49 -1.68
N GLU A 134 -17.57 6.72 -1.63
CA GLU A 134 -17.56 7.66 -2.77
C GLU A 134 -16.12 8.06 -3.14
N GLN A 135 -15.26 8.29 -2.13
CA GLN A 135 -13.84 8.56 -2.36
C GLN A 135 -13.16 7.33 -2.98
N ALA A 136 -13.43 6.12 -2.46
CA ALA A 136 -12.87 4.88 -2.97
C ALA A 136 -13.28 4.64 -4.43
N LYS A 137 -14.57 4.83 -4.76
CA LYS A 137 -15.09 4.75 -6.14
C LYS A 137 -14.39 5.73 -7.07
N LYS A 138 -14.27 7.00 -6.65
CA LYS A 138 -13.61 8.04 -7.44
C LYS A 138 -12.13 7.72 -7.72
N MET A 139 -11.43 7.13 -6.76
CA MET A 139 -10.02 6.74 -6.95
C MET A 139 -9.90 5.49 -7.83
N ALA A 140 -10.73 4.49 -7.63
CA ALA A 140 -10.76 3.27 -8.43
C ALA A 140 -11.11 3.54 -9.91
N ALA A 141 -11.94 4.52 -10.20
CA ALA A 141 -12.23 4.95 -11.58
C ALA A 141 -11.00 5.48 -12.35
N GLN A 142 -9.92 5.80 -11.65
CA GLN A 142 -8.69 6.37 -12.22
C GLN A 142 -7.45 5.48 -11.99
N SER A 143 -7.61 4.33 -11.33
CA SER A 143 -6.53 3.42 -10.94
C SER A 143 -7.05 1.98 -10.83
N ASP A 144 -6.19 1.05 -10.45
CA ASP A 144 -6.58 -0.35 -10.27
C ASP A 144 -7.13 -0.65 -8.86
N GLY A 145 -7.07 0.32 -7.94
CA GLY A 145 -7.58 0.12 -6.59
C GLY A 145 -7.37 1.30 -5.64
N ALA A 146 -8.00 1.20 -4.48
CA ALA A 146 -7.91 2.17 -3.40
C ALA A 146 -7.34 1.53 -2.12
N ILE A 147 -6.44 2.24 -1.46
CA ILE A 147 -5.82 1.79 -0.20
C ILE A 147 -6.43 2.59 0.95
N VAL A 148 -6.99 1.87 1.92
CA VAL A 148 -7.67 2.44 3.09
C VAL A 148 -7.02 1.90 4.36
N GLY A 149 -6.50 2.79 5.18
CA GLY A 149 -5.82 2.44 6.43
C GLY A 149 -6.44 3.13 7.65
N SER A 150 -6.22 4.43 7.79
CA SER A 150 -6.58 5.21 8.99
C SER A 150 -8.07 5.10 9.39
N ALA A 151 -8.98 4.97 8.44
CA ALA A 151 -10.40 4.81 8.73
C ALA A 151 -10.67 3.46 9.42
N ILE A 152 -10.01 2.36 8.98
CA ILE A 152 -10.13 1.04 9.63
C ILE A 152 -9.52 1.10 11.03
N VAL A 153 -8.34 1.70 11.19
CA VAL A 153 -7.70 1.88 12.51
C VAL A 153 -8.63 2.65 13.47
N LYS A 154 -9.32 3.70 12.98
CA LYS A 154 -10.28 4.45 13.77
C LYS A 154 -11.46 3.58 14.23
N ILE A 155 -12.00 2.72 13.37
CA ILE A 155 -13.07 1.77 13.73
C ILE A 155 -12.56 0.82 14.82
N CYS A 156 -11.37 0.27 14.67
CA CYS A 156 -10.76 -0.60 15.68
C CYS A 156 -10.59 0.12 17.02
N ALA A 157 -10.09 1.36 17.01
CA ALA A 157 -9.92 2.18 18.21
C ALA A 157 -11.24 2.50 18.90
N THR A 158 -12.33 2.70 18.13
CA THR A 158 -13.66 3.01 18.67
C THR A 158 -14.34 1.79 19.32
N HIS A 159 -14.19 0.61 18.72
CA HIS A 159 -14.93 -0.59 19.11
C HIS A 159 -14.08 -1.65 19.85
N GLY A 160 -12.75 -1.46 19.95
CA GLY A 160 -11.84 -2.37 20.65
C GLY A 160 -11.95 -3.80 20.14
N GLU A 161 -12.07 -4.74 21.05
CA GLU A 161 -12.19 -6.18 20.73
C GLU A 161 -13.44 -6.55 19.93
N ASN A 162 -14.47 -5.71 19.96
CA ASN A 162 -15.72 -5.90 19.21
C ASN A 162 -15.69 -5.26 17.80
N CYS A 163 -14.55 -4.81 17.30
CA CYS A 163 -14.46 -4.07 16.05
C CYS A 163 -14.74 -4.92 14.77
N VAL A 164 -14.61 -6.24 14.84
CA VAL A 164 -14.67 -7.12 13.66
C VAL A 164 -15.91 -6.93 12.79
N PRO A 165 -17.16 -6.96 13.32
CA PRO A 165 -18.34 -6.74 12.47
C PRO A 165 -18.34 -5.37 11.81
N TYR A 166 -17.96 -4.31 12.51
CA TYR A 166 -17.91 -2.94 11.99
C TYR A 166 -16.85 -2.79 10.88
N VAL A 167 -15.67 -3.38 11.06
CA VAL A 167 -14.63 -3.41 10.03
C VAL A 167 -15.11 -4.19 8.80
N LYS A 168 -15.76 -5.34 9.00
CA LYS A 168 -16.32 -6.16 7.90
C LYS A 168 -17.33 -5.38 7.06
N ASP A 169 -18.29 -4.71 7.71
CA ASP A 169 -19.33 -3.94 7.03
C ASP A 169 -18.73 -2.73 6.29
N TYR A 170 -17.81 -2.04 6.93
CA TYR A 170 -17.08 -0.93 6.32
C TYR A 170 -16.27 -1.39 5.10
N VAL A 171 -15.46 -2.44 5.22
CA VAL A 171 -14.65 -2.96 4.10
C VAL A 171 -15.56 -3.44 2.96
N LYS A 172 -16.70 -4.06 3.29
CA LYS A 172 -17.69 -4.47 2.29
C LYS A 172 -18.22 -3.25 1.51
N SER A 173 -18.65 -2.21 2.20
CA SER A 173 -19.17 -0.98 1.54
C SER A 173 -18.12 -0.32 0.63
N MET A 174 -16.85 -0.27 1.10
CA MET A 174 -15.74 0.26 0.30
C MET A 174 -15.49 -0.59 -0.95
N LYS A 175 -15.47 -1.92 -0.80
CA LYS A 175 -15.24 -2.85 -1.91
C LYS A 175 -16.37 -2.83 -2.94
N ASP A 176 -17.61 -2.74 -2.47
CA ASP A 176 -18.78 -2.65 -3.36
C ASP A 176 -18.68 -1.37 -4.21
N ALA A 177 -18.34 -0.24 -3.61
CA ALA A 177 -18.13 1.03 -4.31
C ALA A 177 -16.99 0.99 -5.34
N VAL A 178 -15.86 0.34 -5.01
CA VAL A 178 -14.73 0.16 -5.94
C VAL A 178 -15.11 -0.70 -7.14
N ARG A 179 -15.98 -1.71 -6.95
CA ARG A 179 -16.44 -2.59 -8.06
C ARG A 179 -17.40 -1.91 -9.02
N GLU A 180 -18.04 -0.84 -8.60
CA GLU A 180 -18.94 -0.02 -9.40
C GLU A 180 -18.21 1.12 -10.15
N ALA A 181 -16.88 1.24 -10.01
CA ALA A 181 -16.05 2.24 -10.67
C ALA A 181 -15.65 1.77 -12.10
#